data_4917084a81b8d30ac9eb651751524275
#
_entry.id   4917084a81b8d30ac9eb651751524275
#
_cell.length_a   1.000
_cell.length_b   1.000
_cell.length_c   1.000
_cell.angle_alpha   90.00
_cell.angle_beta   90.00
_cell.angle_gamma   90.00
#
_symmetry.space_group_name_H-M   'P 1'
#
loop_
_entity.id
_entity.type
_entity.pdbx_description
1 polymer ?
#
loop_
_entity_poly.entity_id
_entity_poly.type
_entity_poly.pdbx_seq_one_letter_code
_entity_poly.pdbx_strand_id
1 'polypeptide(L)'
;MSFFIIFLSIYDYNLALVLDLANHFDGLLSRLVLSLIGSLIDNLAHRMLEFMQKPASLFNLISYSLIACSSAFAGEVSPQMTSEYETFFRQLINERDYPGAAFAIVSRDQVLRIAAVGHTTAAREHRINEQTTFRLASVSKPFAAELIGLLVEDGTLSWNDPVVRYVPGFKINGDVSEIRIQNLLGQSTGLMPHAYDNLLEDGKSMDSIWKKMSDLSYVCDPGKCYGYQNSVFSLVDPVVEKVTNLDYGTLVEQRIFKPLDMTTASVGFDAFVNNPNHAKPHARRKGQWKTVQVQPNYYRAAPAAGVNASILDMSKWVQAQLGRNPDIISPEMLENLSRPRVKTRRELYRKQWKTMLTGAHYGLGWRVYQLGDDQLIYHGGWVSGFRADVAFSLQHDLGIVVLLNAESSGISELTTRFWQMALAP
;
A
#
# COMPACT_ATOMS: atom_id res chain seq x y z
N MET A 1 -37.20 8.73 4.51
CA MET A 1 -37.49 7.37 4.01
C MET A 1 -36.27 6.46 4.10
N SER A 2 -35.07 6.90 3.72
CA SER A 2 -33.83 6.08 3.80
C SER A 2 -33.44 5.65 5.23
N PHE A 3 -33.62 6.49 6.24
CA PHE A 3 -33.33 6.17 7.63
C PHE A 3 -34.24 5.07 8.21
N PHE A 4 -35.49 4.99 7.73
CA PHE A 4 -36.43 3.98 8.14
C PHE A 4 -36.08 2.58 7.60
N ILE A 5 -35.49 2.53 6.40
CA ILE A 5 -35.06 1.27 5.77
C ILE A 5 -33.79 0.73 6.45
N ILE A 6 -32.85 1.59 6.83
CA ILE A 6 -31.63 1.19 7.55
C ILE A 6 -31.98 0.71 8.96
N PHE A 7 -32.93 1.37 9.63
CA PHE A 7 -33.37 0.97 10.97
C PHE A 7 -34.09 -0.38 10.96
N LEU A 8 -34.95 -0.63 9.97
CA LEU A 8 -35.60 -1.93 9.77
C LEU A 8 -34.58 -3.04 9.50
N SER A 9 -33.55 -2.78 8.70
CA SER A 9 -32.52 -3.76 8.41
C SER A 9 -31.68 -4.11 9.65
N ILE A 10 -31.29 -3.12 10.47
CA ILE A 10 -30.59 -3.36 11.74
C ILE A 10 -31.48 -4.07 12.76
N TYR A 11 -32.79 -3.77 12.75
CA TYR A 11 -33.77 -4.39 13.63
C TYR A 11 -33.98 -5.87 13.28
N ASP A 12 -34.12 -6.20 11.99
CA ASP A 12 -34.26 -7.58 11.52
C ASP A 12 -33.04 -8.42 11.79
N TYR A 13 -31.82 -7.86 11.63
CA TYR A 13 -30.55 -8.55 11.90
C TYR A 13 -30.35 -8.86 13.39
N ASN A 14 -30.69 -7.91 14.27
CA ASN A 14 -30.56 -8.10 15.71
C ASN A 14 -31.66 -9.01 16.25
N LEU A 15 -32.88 -8.99 15.70
CA LEU A 15 -33.95 -9.86 16.06
C LEU A 15 -33.67 -11.34 15.69
N ALA A 16 -33.09 -11.56 14.53
CA ALA A 16 -32.64 -12.90 14.09
C ALA A 16 -31.54 -13.47 15.01
N LEU A 17 -30.59 -12.66 15.41
CA LEU A 17 -29.50 -13.05 16.31
C LEU A 17 -30.02 -13.38 17.72
N VAL A 18 -30.98 -12.62 18.20
CA VAL A 18 -31.61 -12.82 19.53
C VAL A 18 -32.54 -14.06 19.56
N LEU A 19 -33.23 -14.34 18.46
CA LEU A 19 -34.06 -15.55 18.33
C LEU A 19 -33.17 -16.80 18.22
N ASP A 20 -32.02 -16.72 17.58
CA ASP A 20 -31.04 -17.80 17.49
C ASP A 20 -30.42 -18.09 18.87
N LEU A 21 -30.06 -17.06 19.63
CA LEU A 21 -29.59 -17.18 21.02
C LEU A 21 -30.65 -17.77 21.95
N ALA A 22 -31.93 -17.39 21.80
CA ALA A 22 -33.00 -17.91 22.63
C ALA A 22 -33.30 -19.40 22.40
N ASN A 23 -33.02 -19.92 21.19
CA ASN A 23 -33.17 -21.33 20.86
C ASN A 23 -32.13 -22.26 21.51
N HIS A 24 -31.05 -21.68 22.08
CA HIS A 24 -29.99 -22.43 22.78
C HIS A 24 -30.23 -22.60 24.29
N PHE A 25 -31.35 -22.04 24.81
CA PHE A 25 -31.71 -22.15 26.23
C PHE A 25 -32.99 -22.99 26.43
N ASP A 26 -32.90 -24.07 27.21
CA ASP A 26 -34.04 -24.91 27.51
C ASP A 26 -34.94 -24.32 28.62
N GLY A 27 -36.24 -24.33 28.41
CA GLY A 27 -37.30 -24.20 29.41
C GLY A 27 -37.57 -22.79 29.97
N LEU A 28 -37.48 -22.61 31.28
CA LEU A 28 -37.90 -21.40 32.01
C LEU A 28 -37.07 -20.15 31.66
N LEU A 29 -35.79 -20.33 31.38
CA LEU A 29 -34.85 -19.23 31.04
C LEU A 29 -35.19 -18.59 29.68
N SER A 30 -35.57 -19.39 28.70
CA SER A 30 -35.95 -18.90 27.36
C SER A 30 -37.21 -17.99 27.43
N ARG A 31 -38.20 -18.37 28.27
CA ARG A 31 -39.41 -17.56 28.48
C ARG A 31 -39.13 -16.24 29.20
N LEU A 32 -38.20 -16.25 30.16
CA LEU A 32 -37.80 -15.04 30.89
C LEU A 32 -37.03 -14.05 29.97
N VAL A 33 -36.13 -14.55 29.14
CA VAL A 33 -35.35 -13.75 28.18
C VAL A 33 -36.30 -13.13 27.14
N LEU A 34 -37.23 -13.91 26.58
CA LEU A 34 -38.21 -13.40 25.60
C LEU A 34 -39.14 -12.37 26.22
N SER A 35 -39.55 -12.53 27.49
CA SER A 35 -40.40 -11.56 28.21
C SER A 35 -39.66 -10.24 28.49
N LEU A 36 -38.37 -10.31 28.88
CA LEU A 36 -37.55 -9.12 29.10
C LEU A 36 -37.29 -8.36 27.80
N ILE A 37 -37.05 -9.08 26.72
CA ILE A 37 -36.80 -8.48 25.38
C ILE A 37 -38.11 -7.85 24.86
N GLY A 38 -39.25 -8.49 25.00
CA GLY A 38 -40.55 -7.92 24.66
C GLY A 38 -40.81 -6.60 25.39
N SER A 39 -40.57 -6.57 26.70
CA SER A 39 -40.73 -5.34 27.51
C SER A 39 -39.75 -4.23 27.12
N LEU A 40 -38.51 -4.58 26.69
CA LEU A 40 -37.53 -3.61 26.22
C LEU A 40 -37.92 -3.01 24.86
N ILE A 41 -38.47 -3.83 23.98
CA ILE A 41 -38.94 -3.43 22.64
C ILE A 41 -40.14 -2.50 22.77
N ASP A 42 -41.12 -2.83 23.63
CA ASP A 42 -42.29 -1.99 23.86
C ASP A 42 -41.92 -0.64 24.49
N ASN A 43 -40.94 -0.61 25.38
CA ASN A 43 -40.47 0.62 26.00
C ASN A 43 -39.69 1.51 24.99
N LEU A 44 -38.91 0.90 24.07
CA LEU A 44 -38.25 1.60 23.00
C LEU A 44 -39.23 2.16 21.96
N ALA A 45 -40.24 1.38 21.59
CA ALA A 45 -41.27 1.80 20.66
C ALA A 45 -42.12 2.97 21.24
N HIS A 46 -42.46 2.92 22.53
CA HIS A 46 -43.17 4.01 23.20
C HIS A 46 -42.39 5.30 23.27
N ARG A 47 -41.06 5.21 23.57
CA ARG A 47 -40.16 6.37 23.58
C ARG A 47 -39.93 6.95 22.18
N MET A 48 -39.93 6.12 21.14
CA MET A 48 -39.86 6.59 19.76
C MET A 48 -41.12 7.30 19.30
N LEU A 49 -42.31 6.81 19.70
CA LEU A 49 -43.56 7.51 19.41
C LEU A 49 -43.64 8.88 20.10
N GLU A 50 -43.22 8.97 21.36
CA GLU A 50 -43.11 10.26 22.07
C GLU A 50 -42.12 11.23 21.44
N PHE A 51 -41.02 10.69 20.88
CA PHE A 51 -40.01 11.48 20.19
C PHE A 51 -40.50 12.02 18.83
N MET A 52 -41.26 11.23 18.09
CA MET A 52 -41.86 11.63 16.80
C MET A 52 -42.96 12.69 16.92
N GLN A 53 -43.53 12.89 18.11
CA GLN A 53 -44.55 13.93 18.37
C GLN A 53 -43.98 15.30 18.73
N LYS A 54 -42.64 15.45 18.79
CA LYS A 54 -41.99 16.73 19.09
C LYS A 54 -41.87 17.61 17.84
N PRO A 55 -42.00 18.96 17.97
CA PRO A 55 -42.00 19.84 16.80
C PRO A 55 -40.65 19.85 16.06
N ALA A 56 -40.70 20.00 14.74
CA ALA A 56 -39.59 19.89 13.79
C ALA A 56 -38.35 20.78 14.07
N SER A 57 -38.49 21.80 14.90
CA SER A 57 -37.38 22.68 15.32
C SER A 57 -36.30 21.99 16.18
N LEU A 58 -36.67 20.92 16.90
CA LEU A 58 -35.74 20.15 17.72
C LEU A 58 -34.92 19.15 16.85
N PHE A 59 -35.49 18.71 15.72
CA PHE A 59 -34.80 17.80 14.79
C PHE A 59 -33.59 18.41 14.13
N ASN A 60 -33.63 19.69 13.81
CA ASN A 60 -32.48 20.40 13.20
C ASN A 60 -31.31 20.60 14.18
N LEU A 61 -31.57 20.86 15.46
CA LEU A 61 -30.53 21.03 16.47
C LEU A 61 -29.80 19.71 16.79
N ILE A 62 -30.51 18.60 16.85
CA ILE A 62 -29.92 17.28 17.14
C ILE A 62 -29.16 16.74 15.91
N SER A 63 -29.64 16.99 14.70
CA SER A 63 -28.92 16.63 13.46
C SER A 63 -27.61 17.41 13.31
N TYR A 64 -27.58 18.69 13.63
CA TYR A 64 -26.34 19.49 13.64
C TYR A 64 -25.36 19.06 14.75
N SER A 65 -25.85 18.68 15.93
CA SER A 65 -25.00 18.19 17.03
C SER A 65 -24.45 16.79 16.80
N LEU A 66 -25.18 15.89 16.12
CA LEU A 66 -24.70 14.55 15.75
C LEU A 66 -23.73 14.57 14.56
N ILE A 67 -23.92 15.48 13.60
CA ILE A 67 -22.97 15.68 12.50
C ILE A 67 -21.68 16.34 13.01
N ALA A 68 -21.76 17.25 13.99
CA ALA A 68 -20.59 17.86 14.64
C ALA A 68 -19.85 16.87 15.57
N CYS A 69 -20.48 15.84 16.11
CA CYS A 69 -19.84 14.85 16.98
C CYS A 69 -19.21 13.67 16.21
N SER A 70 -19.64 13.38 14.97
CA SER A 70 -19.04 12.33 14.15
C SER A 70 -17.79 12.77 13.38
N SER A 71 -17.48 14.06 13.35
CA SER A 71 -16.24 14.59 12.78
C SER A 71 -15.07 14.72 13.81
N ALA A 72 -15.26 14.32 15.06
CA ALA A 72 -14.30 14.56 16.15
C ALA A 72 -13.34 13.41 16.45
N PHE A 73 -13.24 12.37 15.57
CA PHE A 73 -12.35 11.22 15.80
C PHE A 73 -11.36 10.89 14.67
N ALA A 74 -11.29 11.65 13.60
CA ALA A 74 -10.11 11.67 12.76
C ALA A 74 -9.29 12.87 13.21
N GLY A 75 -8.16 12.67 13.86
CA GLY A 75 -7.22 13.76 14.18
C GLY A 75 -6.81 14.43 12.87
N GLU A 76 -7.47 15.55 12.55
CA GLU A 76 -7.16 16.34 11.37
C GLU A 76 -5.68 16.74 11.46
N VAL A 77 -4.86 16.24 10.54
CA VAL A 77 -3.46 16.67 10.46
C VAL A 77 -3.40 18.17 10.26
N SER A 78 -2.93 18.89 11.28
CA SER A 78 -2.96 20.34 11.25
C SER A 78 -2.04 20.90 10.16
N PRO A 79 -2.39 22.03 9.52
CA PRO A 79 -1.49 22.73 8.61
C PRO A 79 -0.15 23.08 9.26
N GLN A 80 -0.14 23.29 10.58
CA GLN A 80 1.06 23.53 11.37
C GLN A 80 1.97 22.29 11.33
N MET A 81 1.47 21.09 11.60
CA MET A 81 2.26 19.86 11.60
C MET A 81 2.89 19.58 10.23
N THR A 82 2.14 19.78 9.14
CA THR A 82 2.68 19.60 7.79
C THR A 82 3.76 20.62 7.45
N SER A 83 3.66 21.86 7.96
CA SER A 83 4.68 22.91 7.82
C SER A 83 5.94 22.62 8.65
N GLU A 84 5.77 22.12 9.86
CA GLU A 84 6.88 21.68 10.72
C GLU A 84 7.61 20.48 10.10
N TYR A 85 6.87 19.53 9.52
CA TYR A 85 7.47 18.42 8.79
C TYR A 85 8.26 18.90 7.57
N GLU A 86 7.73 19.84 6.77
CA GLU A 86 8.47 20.40 5.64
C GLU A 86 9.76 21.10 6.09
N THR A 87 9.72 21.81 7.21
CA THR A 87 10.90 22.46 7.79
C THR A 87 11.97 21.41 8.17
N PHE A 88 11.56 20.35 8.86
CA PHE A 88 12.43 19.22 9.17
C PHE A 88 12.98 18.55 7.91
N PHE A 89 12.12 18.29 6.92
CA PHE A 89 12.53 17.70 5.64
C PHE A 89 13.63 18.52 4.96
N ARG A 90 13.41 19.84 4.80
CA ARG A 90 14.38 20.76 4.18
C ARG A 90 15.69 20.82 4.95
N GLN A 91 15.62 20.87 6.27
CA GLN A 91 16.80 20.83 7.13
C GLN A 91 17.62 19.54 6.91
N LEU A 92 17.00 18.37 6.96
CA LEU A 92 17.68 17.08 6.79
C LEU A 92 18.29 16.94 5.39
N ILE A 93 17.58 17.40 4.33
CA ILE A 93 18.12 17.39 2.95
C ILE A 93 19.41 18.24 2.87
N ASN A 94 19.41 19.42 3.49
CA ASN A 94 20.58 20.30 3.52
C ASN A 94 21.74 19.74 4.36
N GLU A 95 21.44 19.26 5.59
CA GLU A 95 22.46 18.69 6.50
C GLU A 95 23.17 17.45 5.90
N ARG A 96 22.45 16.64 5.14
CA ARG A 96 22.98 15.45 4.49
C ARG A 96 23.54 15.73 3.09
N ASP A 97 23.42 16.99 2.64
CA ASP A 97 23.81 17.44 1.28
C ASP A 97 23.20 16.56 0.18
N TYR A 98 21.92 16.12 0.36
CA TYR A 98 21.26 15.30 -0.65
C TYR A 98 21.07 16.11 -1.95
N PRO A 99 21.41 15.53 -3.14
CA PRO A 99 21.29 16.25 -4.41
C PRO A 99 19.87 16.72 -4.67
N GLY A 100 18.87 15.88 -4.37
CA GLY A 100 17.48 16.25 -4.54
C GLY A 100 16.51 15.26 -3.89
N ALA A 101 15.34 15.78 -3.58
CA ALA A 101 14.28 15.05 -2.89
C ALA A 101 12.91 15.65 -3.18
N ALA A 102 11.86 14.85 -2.99
CA ALA A 102 10.49 15.32 -2.97
C ALA A 102 9.68 14.55 -1.93
N PHE A 103 8.64 15.18 -1.37
CA PHE A 103 7.64 14.49 -0.56
C PHE A 103 6.23 15.02 -0.87
N ALA A 104 5.24 14.17 -0.58
CA ALA A 104 3.83 14.56 -0.53
C ALA A 104 3.17 13.97 0.70
N ILE A 105 2.36 14.78 1.40
CA ILE A 105 1.46 14.38 2.47
C ILE A 105 0.06 14.53 1.92
N VAL A 106 -0.76 13.49 2.02
CA VAL A 106 -2.11 13.44 1.45
C VAL A 106 -3.10 12.87 2.44
N SER A 107 -4.33 13.36 2.40
CA SER A 107 -5.53 12.62 2.82
C SER A 107 -6.21 12.05 1.58
N ARG A 108 -7.25 11.25 1.75
CA ARG A 108 -8.03 10.72 0.62
C ARG A 108 -8.43 11.82 -0.36
N ASP A 109 -8.92 12.95 0.12
CA ASP A 109 -9.53 13.95 -0.72
C ASP A 109 -8.60 15.13 -1.06
N GLN A 110 -7.48 15.30 -0.36
CA GLN A 110 -6.62 16.48 -0.48
C GLN A 110 -5.12 16.13 -0.48
N VAL A 111 -4.35 16.89 -1.25
CA VAL A 111 -2.91 17.02 -1.08
C VAL A 111 -2.68 18.08 0.02
N LEU A 112 -2.32 17.61 1.22
CA LEU A 112 -2.13 18.46 2.40
C LEU A 112 -0.83 19.27 2.32
N ARG A 113 0.21 18.64 1.78
CA ARG A 113 1.51 19.28 1.55
C ARG A 113 2.29 18.54 0.47
N ILE A 114 2.95 19.30 -0.39
CA ILE A 114 3.89 18.77 -1.38
C ILE A 114 5.10 19.69 -1.46
N ALA A 115 6.30 19.13 -1.56
CA ALA A 115 7.52 19.89 -1.80
C ALA A 115 8.53 19.08 -2.60
N ALA A 116 9.23 19.78 -3.49
CA ALA A 116 10.35 19.29 -4.25
C ALA A 116 11.54 20.20 -4.02
N VAL A 117 12.71 19.64 -3.70
CA VAL A 117 13.89 20.42 -3.33
C VAL A 117 15.15 19.85 -3.98
N GLY A 118 16.16 20.71 -4.16
CA GLY A 118 17.45 20.31 -4.74
C GLY A 118 17.42 20.23 -6.27
N HIS A 119 18.26 19.36 -6.81
CA HIS A 119 18.57 19.31 -8.22
C HIS A 119 18.57 17.87 -8.75
N THR A 120 18.34 17.73 -10.05
CA THR A 120 18.37 16.43 -10.72
C THR A 120 19.77 15.82 -10.75
N THR A 121 20.83 16.66 -10.69
CA THR A 121 22.23 16.23 -10.66
C THR A 121 23.00 16.90 -9.52
N ALA A 122 24.07 16.27 -9.05
CA ALA A 122 25.02 16.88 -8.10
C ALA A 122 25.70 18.13 -8.68
N ALA A 123 25.76 18.28 -10.02
CA ALA A 123 26.24 19.47 -10.70
C ALA A 123 25.27 20.66 -10.64
N ARG A 124 24.07 20.45 -10.06
CA ARG A 124 23.03 21.48 -9.85
C ARG A 124 22.49 22.13 -11.13
N GLU A 125 22.46 21.38 -12.25
CA GLU A 125 22.04 21.91 -13.56
C GLU A 125 20.54 22.20 -13.64
N HIS A 126 19.69 21.29 -13.16
CA HIS A 126 18.24 21.41 -13.20
C HIS A 126 17.63 21.20 -11.81
N ARG A 127 16.67 22.04 -11.46
CA ARG A 127 15.93 21.90 -10.20
C ARG A 127 14.94 20.73 -10.29
N ILE A 128 14.80 20.00 -9.19
CA ILE A 128 13.69 19.08 -9.01
C ILE A 128 12.40 19.88 -8.81
N ASN A 129 11.35 19.46 -9.50
CA ASN A 129 9.99 19.97 -9.36
C ASN A 129 9.00 18.80 -9.12
N GLU A 130 7.74 19.11 -8.93
CA GLU A 130 6.71 18.13 -8.60
C GLU A 130 6.47 17.08 -9.70
N GLN A 131 6.82 17.40 -10.95
CA GLN A 131 6.73 16.50 -12.10
C GLN A 131 8.04 15.77 -12.43
N THR A 132 9.11 16.02 -11.68
CA THR A 132 10.37 15.29 -11.88
C THR A 132 10.17 13.82 -11.53
N THR A 133 10.48 12.92 -12.46
CA THR A 133 10.32 11.48 -12.25
C THR A 133 11.53 10.87 -11.53
N PHE A 134 11.22 9.93 -10.63
CA PHE A 134 12.18 9.13 -9.88
C PHE A 134 11.94 7.65 -10.16
N ARG A 135 12.98 6.84 -9.99
CA ARG A 135 12.80 5.38 -9.91
C ARG A 135 12.19 5.01 -8.57
N LEU A 136 11.09 4.28 -8.61
CA LEU A 136 10.41 3.84 -7.39
C LEU A 136 11.00 2.55 -6.81
N ALA A 137 11.81 1.83 -7.60
CA ALA A 137 12.38 0.55 -7.19
C ALA A 137 11.29 -0.40 -6.65
N SER A 138 11.48 -0.99 -5.48
CA SER A 138 10.53 -1.97 -4.91
C SER A 138 9.16 -1.41 -4.54
N VAL A 139 8.94 -0.10 -4.59
CA VAL A 139 7.57 0.49 -4.56
C VAL A 139 6.78 0.13 -5.84
N SER A 140 7.42 -0.49 -6.83
CA SER A 140 6.72 -1.13 -7.97
C SER A 140 5.86 -2.32 -7.58
N LYS A 141 6.19 -3.03 -6.49
CA LYS A 141 5.47 -4.23 -6.06
C LYS A 141 4.00 -4.01 -5.70
N PRO A 142 3.66 -2.93 -4.98
CA PRO A 142 2.27 -2.55 -4.79
C PRO A 142 1.48 -2.37 -6.09
N PHE A 143 2.05 -1.72 -7.10
CA PHE A 143 1.39 -1.56 -8.42
C PHE A 143 1.14 -2.92 -9.09
N ALA A 144 2.08 -3.85 -8.97
CA ALA A 144 1.90 -5.19 -9.50
C ALA A 144 0.79 -5.96 -8.76
N ALA A 145 0.71 -5.80 -7.44
CA ALA A 145 -0.34 -6.42 -6.64
C ALA A 145 -1.71 -5.83 -6.94
N GLU A 146 -1.79 -4.51 -7.12
CA GLU A 146 -2.99 -3.81 -7.55
C GLU A 146 -3.46 -4.26 -8.94
N LEU A 147 -2.55 -4.34 -9.92
CA LEU A 147 -2.88 -4.84 -11.25
C LEU A 147 -3.46 -6.26 -11.22
N ILE A 148 -2.84 -7.16 -10.45
CA ILE A 148 -3.37 -8.52 -10.25
C ILE A 148 -4.73 -8.47 -9.55
N GLY A 149 -4.91 -7.57 -8.58
CA GLY A 149 -6.20 -7.34 -7.92
C GLY A 149 -7.30 -6.98 -8.91
N LEU A 150 -7.03 -6.05 -9.83
CA LEU A 150 -7.95 -5.67 -10.91
C LEU A 150 -8.29 -6.85 -11.82
N LEU A 151 -7.32 -7.70 -12.18
CA LEU A 151 -7.56 -8.89 -12.99
C LEU A 151 -8.36 -9.97 -12.24
N VAL A 152 -8.25 -10.01 -10.91
CA VAL A 152 -9.07 -10.90 -10.08
C VAL A 152 -10.50 -10.38 -9.99
N GLU A 153 -10.72 -9.09 -9.81
CA GLU A 153 -12.05 -8.48 -9.82
C GLU A 153 -12.76 -8.63 -11.17
N ASP A 154 -12.01 -8.54 -12.27
CA ASP A 154 -12.50 -8.84 -13.63
C ASP A 154 -12.84 -10.33 -13.84
N GLY A 155 -12.53 -11.21 -12.88
CA GLY A 155 -12.71 -12.66 -13.01
C GLY A 155 -11.70 -13.35 -13.95
N THR A 156 -10.65 -12.65 -14.39
CA THR A 156 -9.61 -13.17 -15.30
C THR A 156 -8.62 -14.08 -14.57
N LEU A 157 -8.35 -13.78 -13.29
CA LEU A 157 -7.45 -14.53 -12.40
C LEU A 157 -8.14 -14.86 -11.08
N SER A 158 -7.56 -15.82 -10.34
CA SER A 158 -7.86 -16.03 -8.93
C SER A 158 -6.59 -15.95 -8.10
N TRP A 159 -6.69 -15.40 -6.89
CA TRP A 159 -5.61 -15.40 -5.90
C TRP A 159 -5.05 -16.79 -5.63
N ASN A 160 -5.89 -17.80 -5.75
CA ASN A 160 -5.57 -19.21 -5.50
C ASN A 160 -5.08 -19.97 -6.73
N ASP A 161 -5.01 -19.36 -7.90
CA ASP A 161 -4.51 -20.02 -9.09
C ASP A 161 -3.04 -20.41 -8.94
N PRO A 162 -2.65 -21.64 -9.26
CA PRO A 162 -1.24 -22.03 -9.33
C PRO A 162 -0.52 -21.23 -10.41
N VAL A 163 0.64 -20.66 -10.08
CA VAL A 163 1.46 -19.87 -11.02
C VAL A 163 1.80 -20.69 -12.28
N VAL A 164 2.08 -21.96 -12.10
CA VAL A 164 2.44 -22.90 -13.20
C VAL A 164 1.34 -23.06 -14.23
N ARG A 165 0.09 -22.73 -13.91
CA ARG A 165 -1.02 -22.70 -14.89
C ARG A 165 -0.76 -21.69 -16.02
N TYR A 166 -0.12 -20.58 -15.69
CA TYR A 166 0.15 -19.48 -16.60
C TYR A 166 1.60 -19.49 -17.12
N VAL A 167 2.53 -20.00 -16.29
CA VAL A 167 3.96 -20.09 -16.60
C VAL A 167 4.43 -21.54 -16.48
N PRO A 168 4.00 -22.43 -17.41
CA PRO A 168 4.27 -23.88 -17.30
C PRO A 168 5.76 -24.25 -17.39
N GLY A 169 6.60 -23.34 -17.88
CA GLY A 169 8.06 -23.49 -17.90
C GLY A 169 8.76 -23.21 -16.56
N PHE A 170 8.07 -22.60 -15.59
CA PHE A 170 8.64 -22.33 -14.26
C PHE A 170 8.75 -23.63 -13.46
N LYS A 171 9.95 -23.90 -12.94
CA LYS A 171 10.26 -25.14 -12.19
C LYS A 171 11.10 -24.82 -10.96
N ILE A 172 10.91 -25.62 -9.93
CA ILE A 172 11.73 -25.70 -8.71
C ILE A 172 12.03 -27.16 -8.40
N ASN A 173 12.93 -27.43 -7.50
CA ASN A 173 13.12 -28.76 -6.93
C ASN A 173 12.05 -29.01 -5.84
N GLY A 174 10.84 -29.34 -6.28
CA GLY A 174 9.64 -29.53 -5.46
C GLY A 174 8.37 -29.41 -6.28
N ASP A 175 7.20 -29.51 -5.65
CA ASP A 175 5.91 -29.35 -6.32
C ASP A 175 5.60 -27.86 -6.53
N VAL A 176 5.87 -27.38 -7.74
CA VAL A 176 5.65 -25.97 -8.10
C VAL A 176 4.17 -25.58 -8.15
N SER A 177 3.25 -26.54 -8.20
CA SER A 177 1.79 -26.29 -8.21
C SER A 177 1.27 -25.71 -6.89
N GLU A 178 2.04 -25.86 -5.82
CA GLU A 178 1.74 -25.26 -4.51
C GLU A 178 1.97 -23.73 -4.46
N ILE A 179 2.76 -23.18 -5.40
CA ILE A 179 2.99 -21.73 -5.48
C ILE A 179 1.81 -21.07 -6.20
N ARG A 180 1.00 -20.32 -5.46
CA ARG A 180 -0.18 -19.60 -5.95
C ARG A 180 0.14 -18.13 -6.21
N ILE A 181 -0.72 -17.45 -6.99
CA ILE A 181 -0.61 -16.01 -7.27
C ILE A 181 -0.45 -15.20 -5.97
N GLN A 182 -1.27 -15.45 -4.95
CA GLN A 182 -1.13 -14.77 -3.66
C GLN A 182 0.21 -15.03 -2.97
N ASN A 183 0.88 -16.15 -3.20
CA ASN A 183 2.18 -16.43 -2.61
C ASN A 183 3.30 -15.61 -3.27
N LEU A 184 3.21 -15.36 -4.59
CA LEU A 184 4.12 -14.44 -5.29
C LEU A 184 4.04 -13.05 -4.66
N LEU A 185 2.83 -12.48 -4.67
CA LEU A 185 2.57 -11.13 -4.20
C LEU A 185 2.77 -10.98 -2.69
N GLY A 186 2.52 -12.05 -1.94
CA GLY A 186 2.68 -12.12 -0.49
C GLY A 186 4.10 -12.40 -0.03
N GLN A 187 5.10 -12.52 -0.95
CA GLN A 187 6.48 -12.86 -0.60
C GLN A 187 6.57 -14.12 0.26
N SER A 188 5.71 -15.11 -0.03
CA SER A 188 5.56 -16.33 0.77
C SER A 188 5.58 -17.59 -0.09
N THR A 189 6.41 -17.60 -1.12
CA THR A 189 6.57 -18.75 -2.03
C THR A 189 7.23 -19.97 -1.39
N GLY A 190 7.79 -19.81 -0.19
CA GLY A 190 8.56 -20.87 0.46
C GLY A 190 10.01 -21.01 -0.02
N LEU A 191 10.45 -20.18 -0.97
CA LEU A 191 11.82 -20.16 -1.48
C LEU A 191 12.71 -19.25 -0.64
N MET A 192 14.05 -19.50 -0.68
CA MET A 192 15.00 -18.68 0.06
C MET A 192 14.96 -17.22 -0.40
N PRO A 193 15.08 -16.24 0.53
CA PRO A 193 15.07 -14.83 0.20
C PRO A 193 16.19 -14.46 -0.78
N HIS A 194 15.91 -13.51 -1.70
CA HIS A 194 16.88 -12.91 -2.63
C HIS A 194 17.58 -13.92 -3.54
N ALA A 195 16.96 -15.08 -3.80
CA ALA A 195 17.55 -16.09 -4.68
C ALA A 195 17.81 -15.51 -6.07
N TYR A 196 19.08 -15.60 -6.47
CA TYR A 196 19.59 -15.15 -7.77
C TYR A 196 19.43 -13.64 -8.06
N ASP A 197 19.22 -12.78 -7.05
CA ASP A 197 19.27 -11.32 -7.25
C ASP A 197 20.63 -10.86 -7.81
N ASN A 198 21.74 -11.54 -7.45
CA ASN A 198 23.05 -11.31 -8.04
C ASN A 198 23.10 -11.52 -9.56
N LEU A 199 22.36 -12.50 -10.10
CA LEU A 199 22.27 -12.70 -11.54
C LEU A 199 21.48 -11.58 -12.24
N LEU A 200 20.48 -11.04 -11.57
CA LEU A 200 19.76 -9.86 -12.05
C LEU A 200 20.69 -8.64 -12.06
N GLU A 201 21.51 -8.45 -11.01
CA GLU A 201 22.53 -7.40 -10.93
C GLU A 201 23.59 -7.55 -12.02
N ASP A 202 24.01 -8.78 -12.35
CA ASP A 202 24.90 -9.11 -13.46
C ASP A 202 24.25 -8.96 -14.85
N GLY A 203 22.99 -8.53 -14.91
CA GLY A 203 22.28 -8.26 -16.16
C GLY A 203 21.84 -9.51 -16.93
N LYS A 204 21.70 -10.67 -16.27
CA LYS A 204 21.14 -11.87 -16.89
C LYS A 204 19.65 -11.68 -17.22
N SER A 205 19.16 -12.36 -18.25
CA SER A 205 17.74 -12.33 -18.62
C SER A 205 16.88 -13.01 -17.58
N MET A 206 15.63 -12.56 -17.42
CA MET A 206 14.67 -13.18 -16.50
C MET A 206 14.47 -14.65 -16.79
N ASP A 207 14.38 -15.05 -18.08
CA ASP A 207 14.28 -16.46 -18.48
C ASP A 207 15.42 -17.32 -17.98
N SER A 208 16.67 -16.79 -18.06
CA SER A 208 17.85 -17.52 -17.57
C SER A 208 17.83 -17.65 -16.04
N ILE A 209 17.32 -16.64 -15.35
CA ILE A 209 17.18 -16.65 -13.89
C ILE A 209 16.07 -17.64 -13.48
N TRP A 210 14.91 -17.57 -14.12
CA TRP A 210 13.80 -18.49 -13.83
C TRP A 210 14.15 -19.96 -14.10
N LYS A 211 14.93 -20.25 -15.16
CA LYS A 211 15.47 -21.60 -15.39
C LYS A 211 16.32 -22.11 -14.23
N LYS A 212 17.10 -21.23 -13.61
CA LYS A 212 17.93 -21.59 -12.45
C LYS A 212 17.13 -21.83 -11.15
N MET A 213 15.88 -21.39 -11.10
CA MET A 213 15.02 -21.69 -9.94
C MET A 213 14.78 -23.19 -9.75
N SER A 214 14.97 -24.00 -10.81
CA SER A 214 14.91 -25.47 -10.71
C SER A 214 15.94 -26.07 -9.72
N ASP A 215 17.00 -25.31 -9.39
CA ASP A 215 18.01 -25.71 -8.42
C ASP A 215 17.59 -25.48 -6.96
N LEU A 216 16.49 -24.73 -6.75
CA LEU A 216 16.01 -24.35 -5.41
C LEU A 216 14.94 -25.31 -4.90
N SER A 217 15.08 -25.67 -3.63
CA SER A 217 14.04 -26.36 -2.86
C SER A 217 13.31 -25.41 -1.94
N TYR A 218 12.15 -25.83 -1.47
CA TYR A 218 11.44 -25.11 -0.40
C TYR A 218 12.26 -25.08 0.88
N VAL A 219 12.30 -23.94 1.56
CA VAL A 219 12.79 -23.77 2.91
C VAL A 219 11.65 -23.84 3.93
N CYS A 220 10.42 -23.66 3.47
CA CYS A 220 9.16 -23.90 4.19
C CYS A 220 8.04 -24.07 3.15
N ASP A 221 6.88 -24.58 3.57
CA ASP A 221 5.72 -24.66 2.69
C ASP A 221 5.26 -23.27 2.20
N PRO A 222 4.76 -23.15 0.96
CA PRO A 222 4.18 -21.92 0.45
C PRO A 222 3.11 -21.34 1.40
N GLY A 223 3.17 -20.03 1.64
CA GLY A 223 2.28 -19.33 2.58
C GLY A 223 2.72 -19.38 4.06
N LYS A 224 3.71 -20.20 4.45
CA LYS A 224 4.09 -20.40 5.86
C LYS A 224 5.22 -19.50 6.34
N CYS A 225 6.09 -19.01 5.46
CA CYS A 225 7.19 -18.13 5.84
C CYS A 225 7.39 -16.99 4.83
N TYR A 226 8.01 -15.92 5.33
CA TYR A 226 8.39 -14.77 4.52
C TYR A 226 9.74 -15.01 3.85
N GLY A 227 9.79 -14.86 2.54
CA GLY A 227 11.00 -14.90 1.74
C GLY A 227 10.95 -13.85 0.62
N TYR A 228 11.53 -12.66 0.87
CA TYR A 228 11.52 -11.57 -0.11
C TYR A 228 12.25 -11.96 -1.39
N GLN A 229 11.57 -11.86 -2.53
CA GLN A 229 12.05 -12.25 -3.84
C GLN A 229 11.78 -11.14 -4.86
N ASN A 230 12.76 -10.82 -5.71
CA ASN A 230 12.56 -9.96 -6.87
C ASN A 230 12.26 -10.81 -8.12
N SER A 231 13.08 -11.81 -8.36
CA SER A 231 13.01 -12.63 -9.59
C SER A 231 11.73 -13.47 -9.65
N VAL A 232 11.35 -14.14 -8.55
CA VAL A 232 10.12 -14.95 -8.50
C VAL A 232 8.88 -14.07 -8.47
N PHE A 233 8.91 -12.95 -7.75
CA PHE A 233 7.83 -11.96 -7.77
C PHE A 233 7.52 -11.49 -9.20
N SER A 234 8.56 -11.35 -10.03
CA SER A 234 8.42 -10.87 -11.41
C SER A 234 7.79 -11.89 -12.38
N LEU A 235 7.45 -13.11 -11.90
CA LEU A 235 6.56 -14.01 -12.65
C LEU A 235 5.16 -13.41 -12.88
N VAL A 236 4.82 -12.31 -12.18
CA VAL A 236 3.64 -11.50 -12.49
C VAL A 236 3.63 -11.05 -13.95
N ASP A 237 4.79 -10.72 -14.54
CA ASP A 237 4.90 -10.26 -15.93
C ASP A 237 4.39 -11.30 -16.93
N PRO A 238 4.96 -12.53 -17.03
CA PRO A 238 4.44 -13.56 -17.93
C PRO A 238 3.05 -14.07 -17.54
N VAL A 239 2.60 -13.95 -16.29
CA VAL A 239 1.21 -14.24 -15.91
C VAL A 239 0.28 -13.23 -16.57
N VAL A 240 0.56 -11.95 -16.46
CA VAL A 240 -0.22 -10.85 -17.07
C VAL A 240 -0.27 -11.00 -18.58
N GLU A 241 0.89 -11.18 -19.23
CA GLU A 241 0.97 -11.39 -20.68
C GLU A 241 0.12 -12.57 -21.13
N LYS A 242 0.18 -13.69 -20.40
CA LYS A 242 -0.58 -14.91 -20.72
C LYS A 242 -2.09 -14.72 -20.69
N VAL A 243 -2.61 -13.92 -19.76
CA VAL A 243 -4.08 -13.78 -19.59
C VAL A 243 -4.67 -12.60 -20.35
N THR A 244 -3.85 -11.61 -20.73
CA THR A 244 -4.32 -10.39 -21.39
C THR A 244 -3.81 -10.20 -22.81
N ASN A 245 -2.77 -10.92 -23.22
CA ASN A 245 -1.98 -10.68 -24.44
C ASN A 245 -1.37 -9.27 -24.54
N LEU A 246 -1.19 -8.61 -23.40
CA LEU A 246 -0.53 -7.30 -23.28
C LEU A 246 0.70 -7.43 -22.39
N ASP A 247 1.74 -6.65 -22.66
CA ASP A 247 2.88 -6.55 -21.75
C ASP A 247 2.49 -5.86 -20.44
N TYR A 248 3.20 -6.20 -19.37
CA TYR A 248 2.94 -5.68 -18.02
C TYR A 248 2.90 -4.15 -17.96
N GLY A 249 3.87 -3.46 -18.61
CA GLY A 249 3.97 -2.00 -18.57
C GLY A 249 2.78 -1.32 -19.23
N THR A 250 2.37 -1.81 -20.40
CA THR A 250 1.17 -1.35 -21.12
C THR A 250 -0.09 -1.51 -20.26
N LEU A 251 -0.24 -2.65 -19.59
CA LEU A 251 -1.43 -2.89 -18.78
C LEU A 251 -1.46 -2.04 -17.51
N VAL A 252 -0.32 -1.84 -16.84
CA VAL A 252 -0.20 -0.90 -15.70
C VAL A 252 -0.57 0.52 -16.13
N GLU A 253 -0.09 0.96 -17.29
CA GLU A 253 -0.44 2.29 -17.83
C GLU A 253 -1.94 2.43 -18.07
N GLN A 254 -2.55 1.43 -18.71
CA GLN A 254 -3.97 1.47 -19.06
C GLN A 254 -4.89 1.35 -17.86
N ARG A 255 -4.55 0.50 -16.88
CA ARG A 255 -5.44 0.13 -15.79
C ARG A 255 -5.22 0.94 -14.52
N ILE A 256 -4.00 1.56 -14.35
CA ILE A 256 -3.64 2.29 -13.14
C ILE A 256 -3.26 3.73 -13.46
N PHE A 257 -2.23 3.96 -14.31
CA PHE A 257 -1.72 5.31 -14.49
C PHE A 257 -2.72 6.25 -15.15
N LYS A 258 -3.32 5.83 -16.28
CA LYS A 258 -4.32 6.65 -17.01
C LYS A 258 -5.57 6.93 -16.17
N PRO A 259 -6.22 5.93 -15.54
CA PRO A 259 -7.41 6.19 -14.72
C PRO A 259 -7.15 7.10 -13.52
N LEU A 260 -5.93 7.05 -12.94
CA LEU A 260 -5.52 7.89 -11.83
C LEU A 260 -4.87 9.22 -12.26
N ASP A 261 -4.85 9.52 -13.56
CA ASP A 261 -4.22 10.74 -14.12
C ASP A 261 -2.75 10.90 -13.69
N MET A 262 -1.99 9.79 -13.65
CA MET A 262 -0.55 9.76 -13.35
C MET A 262 0.25 10.02 -14.63
N THR A 263 0.26 11.26 -15.08
CA THR A 263 0.68 11.64 -16.45
C THR A 263 2.18 11.56 -16.71
N THR A 264 3.01 11.47 -15.67
CA THR A 264 4.47 11.34 -15.80
C THR A 264 4.97 9.94 -15.40
N ALA A 265 4.06 9.08 -14.89
CA ALA A 265 4.40 7.72 -14.52
C ALA A 265 4.68 6.85 -15.76
N SER A 266 5.59 5.91 -15.61
CA SER A 266 5.95 4.96 -16.67
C SER A 266 6.52 3.66 -16.10
N VAL A 267 6.57 2.63 -16.93
CA VAL A 267 7.29 1.38 -16.62
C VAL A 267 8.45 1.21 -17.60
N GLY A 268 9.62 0.87 -17.09
CA GLY A 268 10.77 0.50 -17.92
C GLY A 268 11.89 1.53 -17.98
N PHE A 269 13.02 1.06 -18.47
CA PHE A 269 14.29 1.81 -18.55
C PHE A 269 14.23 2.95 -19.56
N ASP A 270 13.81 2.65 -20.81
CA ASP A 270 13.80 3.61 -21.90
C ASP A 270 12.85 4.78 -21.63
N ALA A 271 11.66 4.48 -21.07
CA ALA A 271 10.70 5.50 -20.68
C ALA A 271 11.26 6.44 -19.61
N PHE A 272 12.08 5.92 -18.67
CA PHE A 272 12.75 6.74 -17.67
C PHE A 272 13.85 7.63 -18.24
N VAL A 273 14.80 7.04 -18.97
CA VAL A 273 16.00 7.77 -19.43
C VAL A 273 15.69 8.78 -20.53
N ASN A 274 14.64 8.55 -21.31
CA ASN A 274 14.19 9.45 -22.38
C ASN A 274 13.30 10.59 -21.86
N ASN A 275 12.80 10.53 -20.62
CA ASN A 275 12.07 11.65 -20.02
C ASN A 275 13.05 12.79 -19.69
N PRO A 276 12.92 13.98 -20.29
CA PRO A 276 13.85 15.09 -20.04
C PRO A 276 13.81 15.58 -18.59
N ASN A 277 12.67 15.39 -17.89
CA ASN A 277 12.50 15.78 -16.49
C ASN A 277 12.61 14.59 -15.55
N HIS A 278 13.72 13.85 -15.60
CA HIS A 278 13.98 12.78 -14.64
C HIS A 278 15.18 13.10 -13.72
N ALA A 279 15.09 12.66 -12.48
CA ALA A 279 16.19 12.76 -11.53
C ALA A 279 17.32 11.80 -11.91
N LYS A 280 18.57 12.22 -11.77
CA LYS A 280 19.74 11.36 -11.95
C LYS A 280 20.08 10.64 -10.63
N PRO A 281 20.54 9.38 -10.69
CA PRO A 281 20.90 8.61 -9.49
C PRO A 281 22.21 9.09 -8.88
N HIS A 282 22.32 9.08 -7.55
CA HIS A 282 23.56 9.46 -6.85
C HIS A 282 23.95 8.43 -5.78
N ALA A 283 25.21 8.05 -5.79
CA ALA A 283 25.85 7.26 -4.74
C ALA A 283 26.93 8.06 -4.03
N ARG A 284 27.16 7.79 -2.75
CA ARG A 284 28.19 8.48 -1.97
C ARG A 284 29.57 7.83 -2.21
N ARG A 285 30.52 8.62 -2.73
CA ARG A 285 31.89 8.16 -2.97
C ARG A 285 32.87 9.15 -2.33
N LYS A 286 33.74 8.66 -1.46
CA LYS A 286 34.70 9.49 -0.70
C LYS A 286 34.06 10.68 -0.01
N GLY A 287 32.90 10.44 0.62
CA GLY A 287 32.14 11.45 1.37
C GLY A 287 31.28 12.40 0.53
N GLN A 288 31.37 12.38 -0.80
CA GLN A 288 30.63 13.26 -1.71
C GLN A 288 29.56 12.49 -2.52
N TRP A 289 28.45 13.14 -2.84
CA TRP A 289 27.48 12.61 -3.78
C TRP A 289 28.01 12.71 -5.22
N LYS A 290 28.00 11.60 -5.92
CA LYS A 290 28.39 11.51 -7.33
C LYS A 290 27.25 10.93 -8.12
N THR A 291 26.92 11.56 -9.24
CA THR A 291 26.01 10.99 -10.22
C THR A 291 26.54 9.65 -10.71
N VAL A 292 25.71 8.63 -10.75
CA VAL A 292 26.02 7.30 -11.30
C VAL A 292 25.12 7.04 -12.51
N GLN A 293 25.42 6.02 -13.29
CA GLN A 293 24.58 5.68 -14.43
C GLN A 293 23.36 4.88 -13.99
N VAL A 294 22.21 5.17 -14.60
CA VAL A 294 21.02 4.32 -14.48
C VAL A 294 21.32 2.97 -15.15
N GLN A 295 21.17 1.89 -14.39
CA GLN A 295 21.39 0.54 -14.91
C GLN A 295 20.05 -0.11 -15.30
N PRO A 296 19.99 -0.84 -16.42
CA PRO A 296 18.75 -1.49 -16.89
C PRO A 296 18.40 -2.79 -16.14
N ASN A 297 19.32 -3.34 -15.33
CA ASN A 297 19.22 -4.69 -14.74
C ASN A 297 17.90 -4.91 -13.99
N TYR A 298 17.59 -4.10 -12.97
CA TYR A 298 16.34 -4.25 -12.19
C TYR A 298 15.08 -3.88 -12.96
N TYR A 299 15.20 -3.15 -14.08
CA TYR A 299 14.07 -2.92 -14.98
C TYR A 299 13.57 -4.19 -15.68
N ARG A 300 14.43 -5.21 -15.80
CA ARG A 300 14.03 -6.53 -16.33
C ARG A 300 13.04 -7.24 -15.40
N ALA A 301 13.07 -6.93 -14.12
CA ALA A 301 12.11 -7.38 -13.14
C ALA A 301 11.03 -6.29 -12.93
N ALA A 302 10.34 -5.89 -14.01
CA ALA A 302 9.44 -4.75 -14.03
C ALA A 302 8.38 -4.75 -12.90
N PRO A 303 7.68 -5.87 -12.61
CA PRO A 303 6.74 -5.93 -11.49
C PRO A 303 7.40 -5.68 -10.13
N ALA A 304 8.67 -6.02 -9.98
CA ALA A 304 9.40 -5.85 -8.73
C ALA A 304 10.07 -4.49 -8.57
N ALA A 305 10.49 -3.82 -9.68
CA ALA A 305 11.33 -2.61 -9.60
C ALA A 305 11.28 -1.69 -10.84
N GLY A 306 10.28 -1.81 -11.72
CA GLY A 306 10.25 -1.14 -13.04
C GLY A 306 9.49 0.17 -13.10
N VAL A 307 8.74 0.55 -12.07
CA VAL A 307 7.91 1.77 -12.09
C VAL A 307 8.76 3.01 -11.81
N ASN A 308 8.47 4.06 -12.58
CA ASN A 308 8.97 5.41 -12.41
C ASN A 308 7.78 6.35 -12.24
N ALA A 309 7.88 7.33 -11.35
CA ALA A 309 6.83 8.32 -11.17
C ALA A 309 7.38 9.61 -10.54
N SER A 310 6.62 10.69 -10.71
CA SER A 310 6.84 11.94 -9.99
C SER A 310 6.17 11.93 -8.61
N ILE A 311 6.50 12.91 -7.78
CA ILE A 311 5.82 13.07 -6.49
C ILE A 311 4.35 13.43 -6.66
N LEU A 312 4.01 14.15 -7.74
CA LEU A 312 2.64 14.50 -8.08
C LEU A 312 1.82 13.26 -8.45
N ASP A 313 2.36 12.35 -9.27
CA ASP A 313 1.70 11.08 -9.59
C ASP A 313 1.52 10.21 -8.36
N MET A 314 2.57 10.13 -7.53
CA MET A 314 2.53 9.32 -6.30
C MET A 314 1.52 9.86 -5.29
N SER A 315 1.29 11.18 -5.25
CA SER A 315 0.26 11.77 -4.40
C SER A 315 -1.14 11.29 -4.79
N LYS A 316 -1.44 11.28 -6.10
CA LYS A 316 -2.71 10.78 -6.65
C LYS A 316 -2.90 9.29 -6.37
N TRP A 317 -1.84 8.50 -6.56
CA TRP A 317 -1.89 7.07 -6.31
C TRP A 317 -2.11 6.74 -4.83
N VAL A 318 -1.44 7.45 -3.88
CA VAL A 318 -1.69 7.26 -2.44
C VAL A 318 -3.09 7.70 -2.04
N GLN A 319 -3.64 8.76 -2.65
CA GLN A 319 -5.05 9.13 -2.47
C GLN A 319 -6.00 7.99 -2.90
N ALA A 320 -5.69 7.29 -4.00
CA ALA A 320 -6.45 6.12 -4.42
C ALA A 320 -6.31 4.96 -3.42
N GLN A 321 -5.11 4.73 -2.85
CA GLN A 321 -4.90 3.76 -1.76
C GLN A 321 -5.66 4.13 -0.47
N LEU A 322 -5.98 5.40 -0.27
CA LEU A 322 -6.85 5.88 0.81
C LEU A 322 -8.35 5.81 0.46
N GLY A 323 -8.70 5.28 -0.72
CA GLY A 323 -10.08 5.05 -1.14
C GLY A 323 -10.74 6.20 -1.90
N ARG A 324 -9.96 7.13 -2.47
CA ARG A 324 -10.50 8.24 -3.28
C ARG A 324 -11.21 7.78 -4.56
N ASN A 325 -10.74 6.72 -5.17
CA ASN A 325 -11.20 6.22 -6.46
C ASN A 325 -11.77 4.81 -6.35
N PRO A 326 -12.92 4.60 -5.66
CA PRO A 326 -13.44 3.26 -5.36
C PRO A 326 -13.88 2.49 -6.62
N ASP A 327 -14.16 3.17 -7.73
CA ASP A 327 -14.47 2.55 -9.02
C ASP A 327 -13.21 2.00 -9.74
N ILE A 328 -12.01 2.42 -9.31
CA ILE A 328 -10.73 1.95 -9.85
C ILE A 328 -10.10 0.94 -8.89
N ILE A 329 -10.02 1.28 -7.60
CA ILE A 329 -9.49 0.42 -6.54
C ILE A 329 -10.59 0.25 -5.50
N SER A 330 -11.24 -0.90 -5.51
CA SER A 330 -12.37 -1.16 -4.60
C SER A 330 -11.91 -1.21 -3.13
N PRO A 331 -12.78 -0.87 -2.17
CA PRO A 331 -12.47 -1.04 -0.75
C PRO A 331 -12.12 -2.48 -0.39
N GLU A 332 -12.75 -3.46 -1.04
CA GLU A 332 -12.47 -4.89 -0.83
C GLU A 332 -11.06 -5.25 -1.30
N MET A 333 -10.63 -4.73 -2.44
CA MET A 333 -9.25 -4.89 -2.92
C MET A 333 -8.26 -4.29 -1.94
N LEU A 334 -8.46 -3.03 -1.50
CA LEU A 334 -7.58 -2.36 -0.54
C LEU A 334 -7.43 -3.17 0.75
N GLU A 335 -8.53 -3.66 1.31
CA GLU A 335 -8.50 -4.53 2.49
C GLU A 335 -7.71 -5.83 2.21
N ASN A 336 -7.97 -6.48 1.07
CA ASN A 336 -7.31 -7.73 0.75
C ASN A 336 -5.80 -7.56 0.52
N LEU A 337 -5.36 -6.48 -0.16
CA LEU A 337 -3.95 -6.18 -0.40
C LEU A 337 -3.21 -5.85 0.91
N SER A 338 -3.84 -5.12 1.81
CA SER A 338 -3.25 -4.64 3.07
C SER A 338 -3.45 -5.59 4.26
N ARG A 339 -4.13 -6.73 4.09
CA ARG A 339 -4.33 -7.73 5.16
C ARG A 339 -3.00 -8.35 5.58
N PRO A 340 -2.67 -8.40 6.91
CA PRO A 340 -1.50 -9.10 7.40
C PRO A 340 -1.53 -10.60 7.05
N ARG A 341 -0.51 -11.13 6.35
CA ARG A 341 -0.47 -12.53 5.93
C ARG A 341 0.68 -13.29 6.56
N VAL A 342 1.92 -12.90 6.32
CA VAL A 342 3.11 -13.58 6.81
C VAL A 342 3.97 -12.63 7.65
N LYS A 343 4.47 -13.12 8.80
CA LYS A 343 5.27 -12.31 9.74
C LYS A 343 6.65 -11.98 9.17
N THR A 344 7.05 -10.71 9.29
CA THR A 344 8.35 -10.19 8.83
C THR A 344 9.21 -9.74 10.01
N ARG A 345 9.64 -10.68 10.84
CA ARG A 345 10.32 -10.38 12.12
C ARG A 345 11.53 -9.45 12.00
N ARG A 346 12.28 -9.50 10.89
CA ARG A 346 13.47 -8.65 10.67
C ARG A 346 13.13 -7.16 10.61
N GLU A 347 11.92 -6.79 10.22
CA GLU A 347 11.47 -5.40 10.14
C GLU A 347 11.44 -4.74 11.54
N LEU A 348 11.14 -5.50 12.60
CA LEU A 348 11.12 -5.01 13.97
C LEU A 348 12.49 -4.51 14.48
N TYR A 349 13.58 -4.89 13.79
CA TYR A 349 14.94 -4.51 14.17
C TYR A 349 15.55 -3.43 13.26
N ARG A 350 14.78 -2.88 12.30
CA ARG A 350 15.26 -1.78 11.46
C ARG A 350 15.45 -0.52 12.30
N LYS A 351 16.65 0.07 12.19
CA LYS A 351 17.14 1.13 13.08
C LYS A 351 16.11 2.23 13.39
N GLN A 352 15.46 2.78 12.37
CA GLN A 352 14.51 3.89 12.52
C GLN A 352 13.11 3.42 12.97
N TRP A 353 12.74 2.18 12.62
CA TRP A 353 11.41 1.64 12.87
C TRP A 353 11.28 0.90 14.23
N LYS A 354 12.39 0.36 14.76
CA LYS A 354 12.41 -0.54 15.93
C LYS A 354 11.77 0.04 17.22
N THR A 355 11.71 1.36 17.34
CA THR A 355 11.11 2.04 18.50
C THR A 355 9.62 2.29 18.34
N MET A 356 9.08 2.09 17.15
CA MET A 356 7.68 2.34 16.80
C MET A 356 6.90 1.05 16.59
N LEU A 357 7.54 0.02 16.01
CA LEU A 357 6.86 -1.20 15.59
C LEU A 357 6.63 -2.18 16.75
N THR A 358 5.38 -2.57 16.94
CA THR A 358 4.96 -3.68 17.83
C THR A 358 4.71 -4.97 17.04
N GLY A 359 4.46 -4.88 15.72
CA GLY A 359 4.27 -6.01 14.83
C GLY A 359 4.65 -5.66 13.39
N ALA A 360 5.01 -6.68 12.62
CA ALA A 360 5.30 -6.50 11.20
C ALA A 360 4.93 -7.75 10.40
N HIS A 361 4.21 -7.54 9.31
CA HIS A 361 3.75 -8.57 8.38
C HIS A 361 3.98 -8.11 6.93
N TYR A 362 3.75 -9.02 6.00
CA TYR A 362 3.61 -8.72 4.59
C TYR A 362 2.21 -9.12 4.12
N GLY A 363 1.55 -8.23 3.38
CA GLY A 363 0.28 -8.44 2.70
C GLY A 363 0.52 -8.90 1.26
N LEU A 364 -0.21 -8.35 0.28
CA LEU A 364 0.03 -8.55 -1.15
C LEU A 364 0.68 -7.28 -1.72
N GLY A 365 1.97 -7.35 -2.01
CA GLY A 365 2.77 -6.21 -2.45
C GLY A 365 3.13 -5.21 -1.35
N TRP A 366 2.55 -5.29 -0.18
CA TRP A 366 2.68 -4.32 0.91
C TRP A 366 3.31 -4.91 2.19
N ARG A 367 4.07 -4.11 2.90
CA ARG A 367 4.41 -4.35 4.30
C ARG A 367 3.28 -3.80 5.17
N VAL A 368 2.89 -4.54 6.18
CA VAL A 368 1.83 -4.17 7.11
C VAL A 368 2.45 -4.08 8.50
N TYR A 369 2.60 -2.87 8.98
CA TYR A 369 3.23 -2.56 10.25
C TYR A 369 2.18 -2.26 11.31
N GLN A 370 2.44 -2.70 12.54
CA GLN A 370 1.64 -2.38 13.71
C GLN A 370 2.42 -1.43 14.62
N LEU A 371 1.82 -0.31 14.99
CA LEU A 371 2.34 0.72 15.87
C LEU A 371 1.37 0.90 17.04
N GLY A 372 1.48 0.08 18.10
CA GLY A 372 0.43 0.00 19.13
C GLY A 372 -0.88 -0.49 18.51
N ASP A 373 -1.94 0.32 18.59
CA ASP A 373 -3.26 0.02 18.00
C ASP A 373 -3.39 0.47 16.53
N ASP A 374 -2.42 1.24 16.03
CA ASP A 374 -2.44 1.77 14.66
C ASP A 374 -1.84 0.79 13.66
N GLN A 375 -2.47 0.71 12.48
CA GLN A 375 -1.94 -0.04 11.34
C GLN A 375 -1.40 0.93 10.28
N LEU A 376 -0.18 0.64 9.83
CA LEU A 376 0.50 1.38 8.78
C LEU A 376 0.82 0.46 7.61
N ILE A 377 0.37 0.84 6.42
CA ILE A 377 0.69 0.17 5.17
C ILE A 377 1.90 0.86 4.56
N TYR A 378 2.97 0.11 4.31
CA TYR A 378 4.27 0.67 3.94
C TYR A 378 4.93 -0.12 2.82
N HIS A 379 5.64 0.55 1.95
CA HIS A 379 6.68 -0.08 1.12
C HIS A 379 7.83 0.89 0.87
N GLY A 380 9.06 0.35 0.97
CA GLY A 380 10.27 1.09 0.66
C GLY A 380 10.94 0.56 -0.61
N GLY A 381 11.52 1.44 -1.40
CA GLY A 381 12.25 1.15 -2.61
C GLY A 381 13.74 1.47 -2.50
N TRP A 382 14.56 0.59 -3.07
CA TRP A 382 16.00 0.80 -3.17
C TRP A 382 16.53 0.20 -4.47
N VAL A 383 17.15 1.05 -5.25
CA VAL A 383 18.07 0.70 -6.35
C VAL A 383 19.26 1.65 -6.30
N SER A 384 20.32 1.33 -7.04
CA SER A 384 21.50 2.19 -7.07
C SER A 384 21.13 3.64 -7.36
N GLY A 385 21.51 4.53 -6.44
CA GLY A 385 21.32 5.96 -6.52
C GLY A 385 19.92 6.49 -6.24
N PHE A 386 18.91 5.64 -5.90
CA PHE A 386 17.56 6.07 -5.59
C PHE A 386 17.00 5.40 -4.33
N ARG A 387 16.14 6.15 -3.64
CA ARG A 387 15.28 5.65 -2.58
C ARG A 387 13.87 6.20 -2.76
N ALA A 388 12.89 5.37 -2.45
CA ALA A 388 11.48 5.74 -2.40
C ALA A 388 10.84 5.10 -1.18
N ASP A 389 10.05 5.84 -0.43
CA ASP A 389 9.21 5.32 0.65
C ASP A 389 7.78 5.79 0.41
N VAL A 390 6.83 4.89 0.62
CA VAL A 390 5.40 5.18 0.68
C VAL A 390 4.81 4.54 1.93
N ALA A 391 4.01 5.30 2.65
CA ALA A 391 3.32 4.82 3.84
C ALA A 391 1.97 5.51 4.00
N PHE A 392 0.94 4.77 4.38
CA PHE A 392 -0.38 5.32 4.65
C PHE A 392 -1.12 4.52 5.72
N SER A 393 -2.08 5.18 6.36
CA SER A 393 -3.01 4.58 7.32
C SER A 393 -4.44 4.90 6.89
N LEU A 394 -5.25 3.85 6.67
CA LEU A 394 -6.68 3.99 6.41
C LEU A 394 -7.42 4.51 7.63
N GLN A 395 -6.94 4.15 8.82
CA GLN A 395 -7.53 4.55 10.10
C GLN A 395 -7.42 6.06 10.34
N HIS A 396 -6.32 6.67 9.88
CA HIS A 396 -6.05 8.11 10.05
C HIS A 396 -6.35 8.93 8.79
N ASP A 397 -6.82 8.29 7.71
CA ASP A 397 -7.00 8.93 6.40
C ASP A 397 -5.78 9.76 5.98
N LEU A 398 -4.58 9.19 6.10
CA LEU A 398 -3.33 9.91 5.94
C LEU A 398 -2.27 9.08 5.24
N GLY A 399 -1.54 9.72 4.33
CA GLY A 399 -0.44 9.09 3.62
C GLY A 399 0.74 10.02 3.37
N ILE A 400 1.92 9.44 3.25
CA ILE A 400 3.15 10.13 2.88
C ILE A 400 3.90 9.37 1.79
N VAL A 401 4.47 10.10 0.86
CA VAL A 401 5.49 9.63 -0.08
C VAL A 401 6.75 10.44 0.09
N VAL A 402 7.89 9.78 0.06
CA VAL A 402 9.22 10.42 0.03
C VAL A 402 10.03 9.83 -1.10
N LEU A 403 10.63 10.68 -1.93
CA LEU A 403 11.49 10.29 -3.05
C LEU A 403 12.86 10.97 -2.91
N LEU A 404 13.95 10.19 -3.04
CA LEU A 404 15.33 10.69 -3.04
C LEU A 404 16.05 10.22 -4.30
N ASN A 405 16.79 11.12 -4.96
CA ASN A 405 17.79 10.74 -5.97
C ASN A 405 19.18 10.49 -5.34
N ALA A 406 19.20 9.95 -4.15
CA ALA A 406 20.37 9.63 -3.37
C ALA A 406 20.24 8.27 -2.70
N GLU A 407 21.27 7.44 -2.78
CA GLU A 407 21.31 6.12 -2.14
C GLU A 407 21.61 6.28 -0.64
N SER A 408 20.58 6.57 0.15
CA SER A 408 20.73 6.80 1.59
C SER A 408 19.61 6.17 2.42
N SER A 409 20.00 5.59 3.57
CA SER A 409 19.05 5.12 4.58
C SER A 409 18.31 6.26 5.32
N GLY A 410 18.72 7.51 5.11
CA GLY A 410 18.07 8.69 5.69
C GLY A 410 16.62 8.88 5.26
N ILE A 411 16.19 8.24 4.17
CA ILE A 411 14.77 8.23 3.77
C ILE A 411 13.89 7.64 4.87
N SER A 412 14.34 6.59 5.54
CA SER A 412 13.57 6.01 6.65
C SER A 412 13.46 6.95 7.85
N GLU A 413 14.41 7.88 8.05
CA GLU A 413 14.33 8.93 9.07
C GLU A 413 13.23 9.95 8.71
N LEU A 414 13.12 10.33 7.43
CA LEU A 414 12.05 11.20 6.95
C LEU A 414 10.68 10.55 7.16
N THR A 415 10.52 9.30 6.73
CA THR A 415 9.23 8.59 6.84
C THR A 415 8.82 8.34 8.29
N THR A 416 9.74 7.91 9.16
CA THR A 416 9.41 7.65 10.56
C THR A 416 9.16 8.93 11.34
N ARG A 417 9.87 10.02 11.05
CA ARG A 417 9.63 11.33 11.70
C ARG A 417 8.23 11.85 11.41
N PHE A 418 7.77 11.71 10.16
CA PHE A 418 6.40 12.06 9.80
C PHE A 418 5.38 11.32 10.68
N TRP A 419 5.49 10.00 10.78
CA TRP A 419 4.55 9.20 11.56
C TRP A 419 4.66 9.44 13.07
N GLN A 420 5.85 9.76 13.58
CA GLN A 420 6.02 10.21 14.97
C GLN A 420 5.28 11.52 15.25
N MET A 421 5.24 12.43 14.29
CA MET A 421 4.51 13.71 14.43
C MET A 421 3.01 13.50 14.25
N ALA A 422 2.60 12.69 13.29
CA ALA A 422 1.20 12.45 12.96
C ALA A 422 0.45 11.62 14.01
N LEU A 423 1.15 10.73 14.71
CA LEU A 423 0.60 9.85 15.75
C LEU A 423 0.99 10.31 17.16
N ALA A 424 1.57 11.51 17.30
CA ALA A 424 1.79 12.09 18.61
C ALA A 424 0.45 12.41 19.29
N PRO A 425 0.29 12.11 20.59
CA PRO A 425 -0.93 12.36 21.35
C PRO A 425 -1.27 13.84 21.48
#